data_dfb7d2020479883a374b5efd8028aee6
#
_entry.id   dfb7d2020479883a374b5efd8028aee6
#
_cell.length_a   1.000
_cell.length_b   1.000
_cell.length_c   1.000
_cell.angle_alpha   90.00
_cell.angle_beta   90.00
_cell.angle_gamma   90.00
#
_symmetry.space_group_name_H-M   'P 1'
#
loop_
_entity.id
_entity.type
_entity.pdbx_description
1 polymer ?
#
loop_
_entity_poly.entity_id
_entity_poly.type
_entity_poly.pdbx_seq_one_letter_code
_entity_poly.pdbx_strand_id
1 'polypeptide(L)'
;MLLGKLENWQDIKELVMMSIGTDKGRWWADKDFGSELWKLRQSGKITPNTVGTFRQMVLESLQWIKDDGLASKIECVAEQQGRNTIAYCVTVTRPDGNTLEVKEAWNGV
;
A
#
# COMPACT_ATOMS: atom_id res chain seq x y z
N MET A 1 6.16 -13.16 -11.95
CA MET A 1 6.51 -11.77 -11.99
C MET A 1 8.00 -11.57 -11.74
N LEU A 2 8.58 -10.50 -12.27
CA LEU A 2 10.02 -10.20 -12.20
C LEU A 2 10.57 -10.08 -10.78
N LEU A 3 9.70 -10.06 -9.80
CA LEU A 3 10.04 -9.72 -8.42
C LEU A 3 10.24 -10.92 -7.52
N GLY A 4 10.22 -12.12 -8.08
CA GLY A 4 10.27 -13.35 -7.30
C GLY A 4 11.58 -13.67 -6.61
N LYS A 5 12.63 -12.83 -6.80
CA LYS A 5 13.95 -13.06 -6.19
C LYS A 5 14.35 -11.95 -5.22
N LEU A 6 13.40 -11.20 -4.72
CA LEU A 6 13.70 -10.15 -3.76
C LEU A 6 14.02 -10.75 -2.40
N GLU A 7 15.25 -10.59 -1.97
CA GLU A 7 15.74 -11.13 -0.70
C GLU A 7 16.02 -10.03 0.32
N ASN A 8 16.05 -8.77 -0.13
CA ASN A 8 16.44 -7.63 0.67
C ASN A 8 15.20 -6.88 1.18
N TRP A 9 15.20 -6.54 2.45
CA TRP A 9 14.15 -5.74 3.07
C TRP A 9 13.89 -4.42 2.36
N GLN A 10 14.95 -3.80 1.85
CA GLN A 10 14.82 -2.53 1.14
C GLN A 10 14.03 -2.70 -0.15
N ASP A 11 14.22 -3.82 -0.83
CA ASP A 11 13.46 -4.11 -2.04
C ASP A 11 11.98 -4.30 -1.74
N ILE A 12 11.67 -4.91 -0.60
CA ILE A 12 10.28 -5.08 -0.17
C ILE A 12 9.65 -3.73 0.15
N LYS A 13 10.39 -2.83 0.79
CA LYS A 13 9.93 -1.46 1.04
C LYS A 13 9.58 -0.75 -0.27
N GLU A 14 10.45 -0.86 -1.26
CA GLU A 14 10.21 -0.27 -2.58
C GLU A 14 8.97 -0.87 -3.23
N LEU A 15 8.77 -2.18 -3.12
CA LEU A 15 7.59 -2.84 -3.66
C LEU A 15 6.32 -2.35 -3.02
N VAL A 16 6.34 -2.16 -1.70
CA VAL A 16 5.19 -1.62 -0.97
C VAL A 16 4.86 -0.22 -1.50
N MET A 17 5.88 0.63 -1.60
CA MET A 17 5.69 2.00 -2.06
C MET A 17 5.21 2.05 -3.52
N MET A 18 5.76 1.22 -4.39
CA MET A 18 5.34 1.13 -5.78
C MET A 18 3.90 0.63 -5.91
N SER A 19 3.53 -0.37 -5.12
CA SER A 19 2.18 -0.94 -5.16
C SER A 19 1.13 0.09 -4.76
N ILE A 20 1.43 0.89 -3.75
CA ILE A 20 0.53 1.94 -3.28
C ILE A 20 0.50 3.11 -4.25
N GLY A 21 1.67 3.50 -4.78
CA GLY A 21 1.81 4.69 -5.61
C GLY A 21 1.42 4.52 -7.08
N THR A 22 1.29 3.29 -7.56
CA THR A 22 0.90 3.02 -8.95
C THR A 22 -0.61 2.90 -9.04
N ASP A 23 -1.23 3.63 -9.95
CA ASP A 23 -2.67 3.50 -10.19
C ASP A 23 -2.97 2.17 -10.87
N LYS A 24 -3.89 1.41 -10.29
CA LYS A 24 -4.29 0.12 -10.82
C LYS A 24 -4.84 0.28 -12.24
N GLY A 25 -4.37 -0.55 -13.14
CA GLY A 25 -4.75 -0.50 -14.54
C GLY A 25 -3.80 0.29 -15.44
N ARG A 26 -2.86 1.04 -14.87
CA ARG A 26 -1.95 1.88 -15.64
C ARG A 26 -0.64 1.22 -16.01
N TRP A 27 -0.23 0.19 -15.28
CA TRP A 27 1.00 -0.50 -15.61
C TRP A 27 0.73 -1.55 -16.69
N TRP A 28 1.33 -1.32 -17.87
CA TRP A 28 1.10 -2.18 -19.04
C TRP A 28 1.53 -3.64 -18.82
N ALA A 29 2.53 -3.88 -17.96
CA ALA A 29 3.03 -5.23 -17.70
C ALA A 29 2.09 -6.05 -16.81
N ASP A 30 1.29 -5.40 -15.97
CA ASP A 30 0.33 -6.07 -15.09
C ASP A 30 -0.76 -5.07 -14.70
N LYS A 31 -1.92 -5.20 -15.30
CA LYS A 31 -3.04 -4.28 -15.06
C LYS A 31 -3.66 -4.43 -13.67
N ASP A 32 -3.37 -5.53 -12.99
CA ASP A 32 -3.87 -5.74 -11.63
C ASP A 32 -2.93 -5.18 -10.57
N PHE A 33 -1.74 -4.74 -10.97
CA PHE A 33 -0.77 -4.15 -10.07
C PHE A 33 -1.15 -2.71 -9.75
N GLY A 34 -0.99 -2.33 -8.49
CA GLY A 34 -1.23 -0.97 -8.04
C GLY A 34 -2.42 -0.84 -7.12
N SER A 35 -2.82 0.40 -6.85
CA SER A 35 -3.90 0.71 -5.93
C SER A 35 -5.01 1.49 -6.62
N GLU A 36 -6.17 1.50 -5.98
CA GLU A 36 -7.31 2.29 -6.45
C GLU A 36 -7.46 3.60 -5.67
N LEU A 37 -6.40 4.06 -5.01
CA LEU A 37 -6.44 5.29 -4.21
C LEU A 37 -6.83 6.53 -5.01
N TRP A 38 -6.58 6.53 -6.32
CA TRP A 38 -6.99 7.62 -7.18
C TRP A 38 -8.51 7.88 -7.13
N LYS A 39 -9.30 6.86 -6.83
CA LYS A 39 -10.75 7.01 -6.69
C LYS A 39 -11.13 7.90 -5.50
N LEU A 40 -10.31 7.87 -4.46
CA LEU A 40 -10.56 8.70 -3.28
C LEU A 40 -10.28 10.17 -3.54
N ARG A 41 -9.39 10.48 -4.48
CA ARG A 41 -9.10 11.86 -4.85
C ARG A 41 -10.28 12.55 -5.51
N GLN A 42 -11.18 11.78 -6.09
CA GLN A 42 -12.36 12.33 -6.77
C GLN A 42 -13.46 12.77 -5.80
N SER A 43 -13.37 12.33 -4.55
CA SER A 43 -14.41 12.66 -3.56
C SER A 43 -14.31 14.10 -3.03
N GLY A 44 -13.18 14.76 -3.20
CA GLY A 44 -12.99 16.16 -2.85
C GLY A 44 -12.74 16.43 -1.37
N LYS A 45 -12.94 15.49 -0.48
CA LYS A 45 -12.66 15.66 0.94
C LYS A 45 -12.41 14.33 1.63
N ILE A 46 -11.70 14.38 2.75
CA ILE A 46 -11.39 13.24 3.57
C ILE A 46 -12.34 13.23 4.78
N THR A 47 -13.02 12.12 4.97
CA THR A 47 -13.90 11.88 6.12
C THR A 47 -13.39 10.66 6.89
N PRO A 48 -13.89 10.36 8.09
CA PRO A 48 -13.54 9.12 8.79
C PRO A 48 -13.77 7.87 7.94
N ASN A 49 -14.83 7.86 7.13
CA ASN A 49 -15.09 6.74 6.22
C ASN A 49 -14.02 6.64 5.12
N THR A 50 -13.49 7.78 4.67
CA THR A 50 -12.41 7.81 3.68
C THR A 50 -11.17 7.14 4.23
N VAL A 51 -10.84 7.36 5.50
CA VAL A 51 -9.67 6.75 6.15
C VAL A 51 -9.80 5.23 6.17
N GLY A 52 -10.97 4.72 6.53
CA GLY A 52 -11.24 3.28 6.51
C GLY A 52 -11.12 2.68 5.12
N THR A 53 -11.67 3.35 4.13
CA THR A 53 -11.60 2.92 2.73
C THR A 53 -10.17 2.96 2.22
N PHE A 54 -9.42 4.01 2.57
CA PHE A 54 -8.00 4.13 2.24
C PHE A 54 -7.21 2.94 2.76
N ARG A 55 -7.39 2.61 4.04
CA ARG A 55 -6.71 1.48 4.66
C ARG A 55 -7.01 0.18 3.93
N GLN A 56 -8.27 -0.05 3.59
CA GLN A 56 -8.67 -1.24 2.86
C GLN A 56 -8.03 -1.31 1.48
N MET A 57 -8.02 -0.19 0.76
CA MET A 57 -7.41 -0.13 -0.57
C MET A 57 -5.90 -0.36 -0.53
N VAL A 58 -5.22 0.15 0.51
CA VAL A 58 -3.79 -0.11 0.70
C VAL A 58 -3.55 -1.60 0.92
N LEU A 59 -4.33 -2.24 1.79
CA LEU A 59 -4.18 -3.67 2.06
C LEU A 59 -4.45 -4.50 0.80
N GLU A 60 -5.44 -4.14 0.01
CA GLU A 60 -5.73 -4.83 -1.24
C GLU A 60 -4.57 -4.71 -2.24
N SER A 61 -3.97 -3.53 -2.32
CA SER A 61 -2.84 -3.32 -3.24
C SER A 61 -1.60 -4.12 -2.85
N LEU A 62 -1.50 -4.53 -1.60
CA LEU A 62 -0.36 -5.27 -1.07
C LEU A 62 -0.62 -6.78 -0.93
N GLN A 63 -1.83 -7.24 -1.23
CA GLN A 63 -2.19 -8.65 -1.06
C GLN A 63 -1.28 -9.57 -1.88
N TRP A 64 -0.83 -9.14 -3.05
CA TRP A 64 0.03 -9.95 -3.91
C TRP A 64 1.37 -10.28 -3.25
N ILE A 65 1.87 -9.40 -2.36
CA ILE A 65 3.12 -9.64 -1.62
C ILE A 65 2.96 -10.86 -0.71
N LYS A 66 1.81 -10.99 -0.08
CA LYS A 66 1.49 -12.18 0.73
C LYS A 66 1.30 -13.41 -0.16
N ASP A 67 0.58 -13.26 -1.26
CA ASP A 67 0.29 -14.37 -2.17
C ASP A 67 1.57 -14.93 -2.79
N ASP A 68 2.57 -14.08 -3.03
CA ASP A 68 3.87 -14.50 -3.55
C ASP A 68 4.81 -15.06 -2.46
N GLY A 69 4.38 -15.09 -1.22
CA GLY A 69 5.17 -15.65 -0.12
C GLY A 69 6.26 -14.74 0.40
N LEU A 70 6.28 -13.47 0.00
CA LEU A 70 7.28 -12.51 0.47
C LEU A 70 6.98 -11.99 1.87
N ALA A 71 5.74 -12.10 2.30
CA ALA A 71 5.31 -11.71 3.64
C ALA A 71 4.30 -12.69 4.18
N SER A 72 4.32 -12.92 5.49
CA SER A 72 3.32 -13.75 6.18
C SER A 72 2.14 -12.90 6.65
N LYS A 73 2.38 -11.61 6.91
CA LYS A 73 1.35 -10.72 7.43
C LYS A 73 1.62 -9.28 6.97
N ILE A 74 0.57 -8.56 6.65
CA ILE A 74 0.65 -7.14 6.32
C ILE A 74 -0.45 -6.42 7.09
N GLU A 75 -0.07 -5.36 7.81
CA GLU A 75 -0.99 -4.52 8.56
C GLU A 75 -0.86 -3.09 8.11
N CYS A 76 -1.95 -2.34 8.18
CA CYS A 76 -1.95 -0.92 7.85
C CYS A 76 -2.72 -0.16 8.93
N VAL A 77 -2.09 0.89 9.43
CA VAL A 77 -2.73 1.86 10.32
C VAL A 77 -2.79 3.18 9.57
N ALA A 78 -3.93 3.82 9.57
CA ALA A 78 -4.12 5.09 8.87
C ALA A 78 -4.82 6.09 9.76
N GLU A 79 -4.42 7.36 9.63
CA GLU A 79 -4.95 8.46 10.43
C GLU A 79 -5.06 9.71 9.58
N GLN A 80 -6.18 10.42 9.70
CA GLN A 80 -6.35 11.69 9.02
C GLN A 80 -5.48 12.76 9.66
N GLN A 81 -4.71 13.46 8.83
CA GLN A 81 -3.91 14.61 9.25
C GLN A 81 -4.31 15.84 8.44
N GLY A 82 -5.15 16.71 9.03
CA GLY A 82 -5.64 17.86 8.31
C GLY A 82 -6.74 17.52 7.31
N ARG A 83 -6.94 18.40 6.33
CA ARG A 83 -8.06 18.27 5.39
C ARG A 83 -7.82 17.28 4.26
N ASN A 84 -6.57 17.16 3.82
CA ASN A 84 -6.25 16.51 2.54
C ASN A 84 -5.22 15.41 2.69
N THR A 85 -4.81 15.08 3.90
CA THR A 85 -3.69 14.17 4.12
C THR A 85 -4.09 13.02 5.02
N ILE A 86 -3.70 11.81 4.63
CA ILE A 86 -3.79 10.63 5.49
C ILE A 86 -2.38 10.16 5.76
N ALA A 87 -1.99 10.15 7.03
CA ALA A 87 -0.73 9.54 7.45
C ALA A 87 -0.99 8.05 7.64
N TYR A 88 -0.09 7.21 7.15
CA TYR A 88 -0.28 5.77 7.28
C TYR A 88 1.05 5.07 7.55
N CYS A 89 0.94 3.92 8.19
CA CYS A 89 2.05 3.03 8.47
C CYS A 89 1.67 1.62 8.03
N VAL A 90 2.48 1.04 7.16
CA VAL A 90 2.33 -0.35 6.74
C VAL A 90 3.38 -1.17 7.45
N THR A 91 2.97 -2.20 8.15
CA THR A 91 3.88 -3.15 8.81
C THR A 91 3.84 -4.47 8.05
N VAL A 92 4.98 -4.86 7.50
CA VAL A 92 5.15 -6.11 6.76
C VAL A 92 5.93 -7.07 7.63
N THR A 93 5.37 -8.24 7.88
CA THR A 93 6.04 -9.32 8.63
C THR A 93 6.50 -10.39 7.64
N ARG A 94 7.79 -10.69 7.65
CA ARG A 94 8.35 -11.77 6.83
C ARG A 94 7.99 -13.13 7.40
N PRO A 95 8.10 -14.18 6.58
CA PRO A 95 7.90 -15.56 7.07
C PRO A 95 8.85 -15.96 8.19
N ASP A 96 10.02 -15.32 8.31
CA ASP A 96 10.99 -15.59 9.38
C ASP A 96 10.70 -14.80 10.66
N GLY A 97 9.64 -13.98 10.68
CA GLY A 97 9.23 -13.21 11.84
C GLY A 97 9.78 -11.79 11.90
N ASN A 98 10.70 -11.42 11.04
CA ASN A 98 11.21 -10.05 10.98
C ASN A 98 10.16 -9.11 10.43
N THR A 99 10.14 -7.87 10.91
CA THR A 99 9.15 -6.87 10.50
C THR A 99 9.81 -5.67 9.86
N LEU A 100 9.09 -5.03 8.95
CA LEU A 100 9.47 -3.78 8.30
C LEU A 100 8.30 -2.81 8.39
N GLU A 101 8.57 -1.57 8.77
CA GLU A 101 7.57 -0.51 8.80
C GLU A 101 7.83 0.49 7.67
N VAL A 102 6.75 0.86 6.97
CA VAL A 102 6.77 1.91 5.95
C VAL A 102 5.82 3.00 6.40
N LYS A 103 6.36 4.17 6.75
CA LYS A 103 5.58 5.32 7.22
C LYS A 103 5.58 6.39 6.15
N GLU A 104 4.41 6.75 5.68
CA GLU A 104 4.25 7.73 4.61
C GLU A 104 2.99 8.56 4.83
N ALA A 105 2.87 9.62 4.05
CA ALA A 105 1.66 10.44 4.02
C ALA A 105 1.10 10.44 2.59
N TRP A 106 -0.21 10.31 2.49
CA TRP A 106 -0.92 10.36 1.21
C TRP A 106 -1.70 11.66 1.13
N ASN A 107 -1.42 12.44 0.10
CA ASN A 107 -2.11 13.70 -0.17
C ASN A 107 -3.20 13.45 -1.21
N GLY A 108 -4.44 13.42 -0.74
CA GLY A 108 -5.54 12.97 -1.56
C GLY A 108 -6.23 14.05 -2.38
N VAL A 109 -6.14 15.30 -1.97
CA VAL A 109 -6.94 16.35 -2.58
C VAL A 109 -6.13 17.62 -2.78
#